data_cdfd8b3edd3f524931320cdf4cfa1842
#
_entry.id   cdfd8b3edd3f524931320cdf4cfa1842
#
_cell.length_a   1.000
_cell.length_b   1.000
_cell.length_c   1.000
_cell.angle_alpha   90.00
_cell.angle_beta   90.00
_cell.angle_gamma   90.00
#
_symmetry.space_group_name_H-M   'P 1'
#
loop_
_entity.id
_entity.type
_entity.pdbx_description
1 polymer ?
#
loop_
_entity_poly.entity_id
_entity_poly.type
_entity_poly.pdbx_seq_one_letter_code
_entity_poly.pdbx_strand_id
1 'polypeptide(L)'
;TDQPCGIHPVTRLDRDTFGVVLLAKNAHIHAKLCQLMKDGAIHKTYLASVFGCPEQPAGEIALPVYKLGNGSLLRMVAPRGKRAVSRYRVISSDHQTSVLALNPVTGRTHQLRLHCKAAGFPILGDPQYCSPASLLYSSTHGLFCQQLLAARLELTHPVMGQPLVISSRQSVSAGDEQVH
;
A
#
# COMPACT_ATOMS: atom_id res chain seq x y z
N THR A 1 17.41 -11.52 -33.37
CA THR A 1 17.90 -12.32 -32.23
C THR A 1 16.82 -12.30 -31.17
N ASP A 2 15.97 -13.34 -31.19
CA ASP A 2 14.93 -13.57 -30.20
C ASP A 2 15.59 -13.91 -28.84
N GLN A 3 15.84 -12.91 -28.03
CA GLN A 3 16.10 -13.14 -26.62
C GLN A 3 14.76 -13.53 -25.96
N PRO A 4 14.72 -14.58 -25.14
CA PRO A 4 13.51 -14.96 -24.46
C PRO A 4 13.01 -13.78 -23.61
N CYS A 5 11.80 -13.31 -23.89
CA CYS A 5 11.20 -12.17 -23.23
C CYS A 5 10.83 -12.56 -21.82
N GLY A 6 11.77 -12.42 -20.88
CA GLY A 6 11.55 -12.68 -19.47
C GLY A 6 10.73 -11.56 -18.82
N ILE A 7 9.62 -11.88 -18.20
CA ILE A 7 8.84 -10.91 -17.39
C ILE A 7 9.51 -10.76 -16.04
N HIS A 8 9.87 -9.53 -15.68
CA HIS A 8 10.57 -9.22 -14.43
C HIS A 8 9.68 -8.32 -13.54
N PRO A 9 9.24 -8.79 -12.37
CA PRO A 9 8.48 -7.96 -11.43
C PRO A 9 9.34 -6.81 -10.87
N VAL A 10 8.86 -5.58 -11.00
CA VAL A 10 9.47 -4.37 -10.42
C VAL A 10 8.82 -4.02 -9.10
N THR A 11 7.49 -4.10 -9.03
CA THR A 11 6.73 -3.93 -7.80
C THR A 11 6.08 -5.24 -7.40
N ARG A 12 5.74 -5.34 -6.15
CA ARG A 12 5.01 -6.48 -5.57
C ARG A 12 3.95 -5.96 -4.62
N LEU A 13 2.88 -6.72 -4.48
CA LEU A 13 1.83 -6.49 -3.50
C LEU A 13 1.92 -7.54 -2.40
N ASP A 14 1.38 -7.22 -1.23
CA ASP A 14 1.17 -8.21 -0.17
C ASP A 14 0.07 -9.18 -0.62
N ARG A 15 0.03 -10.39 -0.05
CA ARG A 15 -1.11 -11.30 -0.25
C ARG A 15 -2.39 -10.57 0.15
N ASP A 16 -3.42 -10.69 -0.61
CA ASP A 16 -4.74 -10.07 -0.43
C ASP A 16 -4.76 -8.53 -0.68
N THR A 17 -3.63 -7.90 -1.07
CA THR A 17 -3.62 -6.55 -1.66
C THR A 17 -3.84 -6.68 -3.17
N PHE A 18 -4.70 -5.86 -3.73
CA PHE A 18 -5.04 -5.88 -5.15
C PHE A 18 -4.63 -4.56 -5.84
N GLY A 19 -4.72 -4.52 -7.17
CA GLY A 19 -4.45 -3.32 -7.97
C GLY A 19 -3.22 -3.39 -8.86
N VAL A 20 -2.59 -2.25 -9.10
CA VAL A 20 -1.53 -2.06 -10.10
C VAL A 20 -0.21 -2.71 -9.68
N VAL A 21 0.35 -3.52 -10.58
CA VAL A 21 1.70 -4.09 -10.48
C VAL A 21 2.52 -3.69 -11.71
N LEU A 22 3.75 -3.25 -11.49
CA LEU A 22 4.68 -2.89 -12.56
C LEU A 22 5.60 -4.08 -12.89
N LEU A 23 5.59 -4.47 -14.18
CA LEU A 23 6.43 -5.53 -14.72
C LEU A 23 7.30 -4.98 -15.84
N ALA A 24 8.56 -5.39 -15.91
CA ALA A 24 9.45 -5.11 -17.03
C ALA A 24 9.49 -6.29 -17.99
N LYS A 25 9.52 -6.02 -19.31
CA LYS A 25 9.55 -7.04 -20.36
C LYS A 25 10.94 -7.57 -20.67
N ASN A 26 11.98 -7.00 -20.09
CA ASN A 26 13.37 -7.47 -20.21
C ASN A 26 14.23 -6.98 -19.05
N ALA A 27 15.43 -7.57 -18.88
CA ALA A 27 16.33 -7.27 -17.78
C ALA A 27 16.87 -5.83 -17.80
N HIS A 28 17.09 -5.24 -18.98
CA HIS A 28 17.60 -3.87 -19.11
C HIS A 28 16.58 -2.86 -18.56
N ILE A 29 15.32 -2.97 -18.97
CA ILE A 29 14.22 -2.12 -18.46
C ILE A 29 13.98 -2.37 -16.97
N HIS A 30 14.07 -3.64 -16.51
CA HIS A 30 13.99 -3.97 -15.10
C HIS A 30 15.04 -3.22 -14.27
N ALA A 31 16.32 -3.23 -14.72
CA ALA A 31 17.38 -2.52 -14.00
C ALA A 31 17.12 -1.00 -13.92
N LYS A 32 16.68 -0.37 -15.02
CA LYS A 32 16.31 1.06 -15.03
C LYS A 32 15.14 1.38 -14.08
N LEU A 33 14.09 0.56 -14.11
CA LEU A 33 12.94 0.75 -13.22
C LEU A 33 13.30 0.51 -11.75
N CYS A 34 14.17 -0.44 -11.46
CA CYS A 34 14.70 -0.65 -10.11
C CYS A 34 15.53 0.55 -9.62
N GLN A 35 16.26 1.21 -10.52
CA GLN A 35 16.98 2.45 -10.18
C GLN A 35 16.00 3.58 -9.87
N LEU A 36 14.98 3.82 -10.72
CA LEU A 36 13.93 4.81 -10.45
C LEU A 36 13.21 4.56 -9.11
N MET A 37 13.00 3.27 -8.75
CA MET A 37 12.44 2.90 -7.44
C MET A 37 13.36 3.31 -6.28
N LYS A 38 14.67 3.10 -6.39
CA LYS A 38 15.67 3.48 -5.37
C LYS A 38 15.74 4.98 -5.21
N ASP A 39 15.66 5.72 -6.32
CA ASP A 39 15.72 7.18 -6.36
C ASP A 39 14.40 7.85 -5.92
N GLY A 40 13.37 7.05 -5.62
CA GLY A 40 12.05 7.57 -5.24
C GLY A 40 11.27 8.20 -6.40
N ALA A 41 11.69 7.99 -7.65
CA ALA A 41 11.06 8.55 -8.85
C ALA A 41 9.83 7.76 -9.33
N ILE A 42 9.44 6.71 -8.62
CA ILE A 42 8.17 5.99 -8.84
C ILE A 42 7.23 6.31 -7.67
N HIS A 43 6.20 7.08 -7.95
CA HIS A 43 5.19 7.44 -6.97
C HIS A 43 4.05 6.41 -6.98
N LYS A 44 3.65 5.98 -5.79
CA LYS A 44 2.59 4.99 -5.59
C LYS A 44 1.51 5.60 -4.71
N THR A 45 0.27 5.47 -5.14
CA THR A 45 -0.89 5.81 -4.34
C THR A 45 -1.72 4.57 -4.11
N TYR A 46 -2.02 4.31 -2.86
CA TYR A 46 -2.95 3.27 -2.44
C TYR A 46 -4.23 3.92 -1.92
N LEU A 47 -5.35 3.26 -2.12
CA LEU A 47 -6.59 3.54 -1.40
C LEU A 47 -6.77 2.46 -0.33
N ALA A 48 -7.18 2.87 0.84
CA ALA A 48 -7.47 1.96 1.94
C ALA A 48 -8.74 2.37 2.66
N SER A 49 -9.63 1.41 2.92
CA SER A 49 -10.70 1.60 3.88
C SER A 49 -10.20 1.22 5.26
N VAL A 50 -10.34 2.11 6.22
CA VAL A 50 -9.84 1.95 7.59
C VAL A 50 -10.99 2.06 8.60
N PHE A 51 -10.82 1.40 9.73
CA PHE A 51 -11.71 1.56 10.89
C PHE A 51 -11.24 2.76 11.71
N GLY A 52 -12.16 3.70 11.95
CA GLY A 52 -11.88 4.95 12.63
C GLY A 52 -11.67 6.13 11.67
N CYS A 53 -11.65 7.32 12.25
CA CYS A 53 -11.53 8.59 11.55
C CYS A 53 -10.28 9.31 12.06
N PRO A 54 -9.24 9.49 11.20
CA PRO A 54 -8.10 10.31 11.58
C PRO A 54 -8.54 11.73 11.96
N GLU A 55 -8.03 12.27 13.06
CA GLU A 55 -8.33 13.64 13.49
C GLU A 55 -7.86 14.70 12.50
N GLN A 56 -6.74 14.42 11.83
CA GLN A 56 -6.18 15.31 10.83
C GLN A 56 -6.55 14.84 9.42
N PRO A 57 -6.94 15.74 8.50
CA PRO A 57 -7.31 15.39 7.14
C PRO A 57 -6.13 14.85 6.31
N ALA A 58 -4.91 15.09 6.74
CA ALA A 58 -3.69 14.54 6.15
C ALA A 58 -2.58 14.50 7.18
N GLY A 59 -1.63 13.57 7.01
CA GLY A 59 -0.50 13.44 7.92
C GLY A 59 0.58 12.50 7.42
N GLU A 60 1.63 12.38 8.24
CA GLU A 60 2.75 11.49 8.01
C GLU A 60 2.90 10.52 9.20
N ILE A 61 3.08 9.24 8.89
CA ILE A 61 3.36 8.18 9.87
C ILE A 61 4.81 7.76 9.66
N ALA A 62 5.68 8.14 10.59
CA ALA A 62 7.11 7.87 10.55
C ALA A 62 7.48 6.89 11.68
N LEU A 63 7.16 5.61 11.51
CA LEU A 63 7.37 4.56 12.50
C LEU A 63 8.26 3.45 11.92
N PRO A 64 9.38 3.08 12.60
CA PRO A 64 10.30 2.08 12.07
C PRO A 64 9.69 0.68 12.07
N VAL A 65 9.86 -0.04 10.95
CA VAL A 65 9.33 -1.39 10.74
C VAL A 65 10.42 -2.44 11.01
N TYR A 66 10.17 -3.28 11.98
CA TYR A 66 11.04 -4.40 12.38
C TYR A 66 10.47 -5.73 11.87
N LYS A 67 11.36 -6.61 11.40
CA LYS A 67 11.04 -7.99 11.05
C LYS A 67 11.22 -8.87 12.29
N LEU A 68 10.17 -9.53 12.73
CA LEU A 68 10.29 -10.58 13.73
C LEU A 68 11.18 -11.72 13.20
N GLY A 69 12.09 -12.23 14.03
CA GLY A 69 13.03 -13.28 13.65
C GLY A 69 12.36 -14.61 13.23
N ASN A 70 13.20 -15.62 12.94
CA ASN A 70 12.80 -17.03 12.78
C ASN A 70 11.72 -17.32 11.73
N GLY A 71 11.86 -16.75 10.51
CA GLY A 71 10.97 -17.06 9.39
C GLY A 71 9.59 -16.37 9.45
N SER A 72 9.28 -15.62 10.51
CA SER A 72 8.01 -14.90 10.63
C SER A 72 7.81 -13.88 9.50
N LEU A 73 6.63 -13.90 8.90
CA LEU A 73 6.19 -12.88 7.96
C LEU A 73 5.69 -11.61 8.65
N LEU A 74 5.41 -11.68 9.96
CA LEU A 74 4.91 -10.56 10.74
C LEU A 74 5.94 -9.44 10.87
N ARG A 75 5.44 -8.23 10.95
CA ARG A 75 6.19 -7.01 11.20
C ARG A 75 5.63 -6.32 12.43
N MET A 76 6.49 -5.54 13.10
CA MET A 76 6.06 -4.72 14.23
C MET A 76 6.75 -3.35 14.17
N VAL A 77 6.16 -2.37 14.85
CA VAL A 77 6.84 -1.11 15.14
C VAL A 77 7.82 -1.35 16.28
N ALA A 78 9.10 -1.06 16.05
CA ALA A 78 10.12 -1.13 17.09
C ALA A 78 11.28 -0.17 16.79
N PRO A 79 11.92 0.44 17.79
CA PRO A 79 13.03 1.39 17.58
C PRO A 79 14.19 0.82 16.75
N ARG A 80 14.47 -0.48 16.88
CA ARG A 80 15.49 -1.21 16.10
C ARG A 80 15.05 -1.56 14.67
N GLY A 81 13.84 -1.15 14.26
CA GLY A 81 13.30 -1.37 12.92
C GLY A 81 13.99 -0.50 11.86
N LYS A 82 13.78 -0.85 10.59
CA LYS A 82 14.22 -0.02 9.47
C LYS A 82 13.30 1.19 9.34
N ARG A 83 13.89 2.37 9.07
CA ARG A 83 13.14 3.59 8.80
C ARG A 83 12.03 3.32 7.79
N ALA A 84 10.82 3.74 8.14
CA ALA A 84 9.65 3.65 7.27
C ALA A 84 8.79 4.90 7.45
N VAL A 85 8.30 5.43 6.33
CA VAL A 85 7.51 6.67 6.27
C VAL A 85 6.37 6.47 5.29
N SER A 86 5.16 6.76 5.73
CA SER A 86 3.94 6.75 4.91
C SER A 86 3.19 8.06 5.11
N ARG A 87 2.67 8.64 4.04
CA ARG A 87 1.78 9.80 4.09
C ARG A 87 0.35 9.35 3.84
N TYR A 88 -0.59 10.02 4.48
CA TYR A 88 -2.01 9.76 4.23
C TYR A 88 -2.77 11.07 4.01
N ARG A 89 -3.87 10.96 3.30
CA ARG A 89 -4.90 11.99 3.15
C ARG A 89 -6.27 11.33 3.20
N VAL A 90 -7.17 11.88 4.00
CA VAL A 90 -8.56 11.44 4.08
C VAL A 90 -9.27 11.83 2.79
N ILE A 91 -9.93 10.88 2.13
CA ILE A 91 -10.76 11.08 0.94
C ILE A 91 -12.20 11.25 1.34
N SER A 92 -12.70 10.36 2.17
CA SER A 92 -14.04 10.41 2.76
C SER A 92 -13.99 9.80 4.16
N SER A 93 -14.98 10.16 4.96
CA SER A 93 -15.10 9.67 6.33
C SER A 93 -16.58 9.66 6.71
N ASP A 94 -17.00 8.61 7.41
CA ASP A 94 -18.28 8.53 8.09
C ASP A 94 -18.08 8.48 9.62
N HIS A 95 -19.07 8.00 10.38
CA HIS A 95 -18.99 7.95 11.85
C HIS A 95 -18.01 6.88 12.38
N GLN A 96 -17.68 5.86 11.60
CA GLN A 96 -16.90 4.70 12.06
C GLN A 96 -15.74 4.34 11.16
N THR A 97 -15.78 4.75 9.88
CA THR A 97 -14.78 4.37 8.88
C THR A 97 -14.29 5.56 8.07
N SER A 98 -13.17 5.38 7.40
CA SER A 98 -12.65 6.38 6.47
C SER A 98 -12.00 5.71 5.27
N VAL A 99 -12.02 6.39 4.13
CA VAL A 99 -11.20 6.04 2.98
C VAL A 99 -10.00 6.97 2.94
N LEU A 100 -8.82 6.38 2.89
CA LEU A 100 -7.55 7.11 2.86
C LEU A 100 -6.82 6.89 1.55
N ALA A 101 -6.27 7.97 0.99
CA ALA A 101 -5.17 7.88 0.04
C ALA A 101 -3.86 7.76 0.82
N LEU A 102 -3.10 6.70 0.57
CA LEU A 102 -1.84 6.37 1.24
C LEU A 102 -0.68 6.43 0.25
N ASN A 103 0.36 7.18 0.57
CA ASN A 103 1.56 7.29 -0.25
C ASN A 103 2.78 6.79 0.55
N PRO A 104 3.29 5.58 0.26
CA PRO A 104 4.50 5.08 0.92
C PRO A 104 5.74 5.81 0.38
N VAL A 105 6.42 6.58 1.23
CA VAL A 105 7.72 7.21 0.95
C VAL A 105 8.83 6.16 0.95
N THR A 106 8.68 5.13 1.76
CA THR A 106 9.55 3.93 1.81
C THR A 106 8.72 2.69 1.51
N GLY A 107 9.36 1.58 1.13
CA GLY A 107 8.69 0.34 0.73
C GLY A 107 9.03 -0.85 1.63
N ARG A 108 8.65 -0.84 2.91
CA ARG A 108 8.85 -2.00 3.80
C ARG A 108 7.67 -2.96 3.70
N THR A 109 7.94 -4.24 3.89
CA THR A 109 6.88 -5.27 3.90
C THR A 109 5.81 -4.92 4.93
N HIS A 110 4.55 -5.00 4.56
CA HIS A 110 3.35 -4.68 5.37
C HIS A 110 3.35 -3.24 5.94
N GLN A 111 4.14 -2.33 5.36
CA GLN A 111 4.33 -0.99 5.92
C GLN A 111 3.03 -0.24 6.13
N LEU A 112 2.20 -0.09 5.09
CA LEU A 112 0.95 0.66 5.16
C LEU A 112 -0.02 0.06 6.18
N ARG A 113 -0.14 -1.28 6.18
CA ARG A 113 -1.00 -2.03 7.10
C ARG A 113 -0.61 -1.80 8.57
N LEU A 114 0.69 -1.93 8.84
CA LEU A 114 1.24 -1.72 10.19
C LEU A 114 1.15 -0.26 10.63
N HIS A 115 1.42 0.69 9.72
CA HIS A 115 1.35 2.12 10.00
C HIS A 115 -0.08 2.56 10.32
N CYS A 116 -1.07 2.15 9.53
CA CYS A 116 -2.48 2.44 9.80
C CYS A 116 -2.92 1.90 11.16
N LYS A 117 -2.55 0.64 11.49
CA LYS A 117 -2.83 0.08 12.82
C LYS A 117 -2.19 0.88 13.95
N ALA A 118 -0.91 1.21 13.80
CA ALA A 118 -0.15 1.92 14.84
C ALA A 118 -0.64 3.37 15.03
N ALA A 119 -1.22 3.96 13.98
CA ALA A 119 -1.82 5.29 14.03
C ALA A 119 -3.27 5.29 14.54
N GLY A 120 -3.83 4.13 14.91
CA GLY A 120 -5.16 4.03 15.50
C GLY A 120 -6.32 3.83 14.51
N PHE A 121 -6.05 3.73 13.22
CA PHE A 121 -7.04 3.48 12.17
C PHE A 121 -6.65 2.27 11.29
N PRO A 122 -6.75 1.03 11.81
CA PRO A 122 -6.37 -0.19 11.10
C PRO A 122 -7.20 -0.38 9.82
N ILE A 123 -6.56 -0.98 8.79
CA ILE A 123 -7.22 -1.30 7.52
C ILE A 123 -8.30 -2.36 7.76
N LEU A 124 -9.49 -2.15 7.21
CA LEU A 124 -10.60 -3.08 7.29
C LEU A 124 -10.28 -4.39 6.57
N GLY A 125 -10.75 -5.50 7.13
CA GLY A 125 -10.53 -6.84 6.59
C GLY A 125 -9.09 -7.36 6.75
N ASP A 126 -8.19 -6.60 7.42
CA ASP A 126 -6.82 -7.08 7.66
C ASP A 126 -6.79 -8.07 8.83
N PRO A 127 -6.45 -9.37 8.60
CA PRO A 127 -6.48 -10.38 9.67
C PRO A 127 -5.28 -10.29 10.63
N GLN A 128 -4.23 -9.55 10.26
CA GLN A 128 -2.96 -9.51 11.02
C GLN A 128 -2.78 -8.21 11.80
N TYR A 129 -3.19 -7.09 11.21
CA TYR A 129 -2.97 -5.75 11.76
C TYR A 129 -4.29 -5.07 12.12
N CYS A 130 -5.21 -5.82 12.70
CA CYS A 130 -6.51 -5.35 13.17
C CYS A 130 -6.47 -4.92 14.65
N SER A 131 -7.53 -4.26 15.08
CA SER A 131 -7.97 -4.12 16.47
C SER A 131 -9.18 -5.02 16.71
N PRO A 132 -9.56 -5.34 17.97
CA PRO A 132 -10.78 -6.10 18.23
C PRO A 132 -12.03 -5.46 17.61
N ALA A 133 -12.15 -4.13 17.69
CA ALA A 133 -13.27 -3.39 17.12
C ALA A 133 -13.27 -3.44 15.58
N SER A 134 -12.12 -3.23 14.92
CA SER A 134 -12.04 -3.33 13.46
C SER A 134 -12.29 -4.73 12.94
N LEU A 135 -11.87 -5.76 13.69
CA LEU A 135 -12.13 -7.16 13.33
C LEU A 135 -13.62 -7.48 13.42
N LEU A 136 -14.29 -7.05 14.49
CA LEU A 136 -15.74 -7.20 14.65
C LEU A 136 -16.48 -6.48 13.52
N TYR A 137 -16.14 -5.21 13.26
CA TYR A 137 -16.73 -4.44 12.16
C TYR A 137 -16.55 -5.16 10.81
N SER A 138 -15.34 -5.58 10.51
CA SER A 138 -15.03 -6.27 9.24
C SER A 138 -15.83 -7.56 9.08
N SER A 139 -15.96 -8.36 10.15
CA SER A 139 -16.71 -9.62 10.08
C SER A 139 -18.22 -9.40 9.89
N THR A 140 -18.80 -8.39 10.54
CA THR A 140 -20.24 -8.06 10.42
C THR A 140 -20.59 -7.48 9.03
N HIS A 141 -19.61 -6.88 8.34
CA HIS A 141 -19.79 -6.31 6.99
C HIS A 141 -19.22 -7.21 5.87
N GLY A 142 -18.85 -8.47 6.20
CA GLY A 142 -18.36 -9.43 5.19
C GLY A 142 -17.00 -9.10 4.58
N LEU A 143 -16.17 -8.29 5.27
CA LEU A 143 -14.86 -7.88 4.81
C LEU A 143 -13.79 -8.86 5.35
N PHE A 144 -13.47 -9.88 4.57
CA PHE A 144 -12.53 -10.95 4.95
C PHE A 144 -11.13 -10.80 4.36
N CYS A 145 -10.93 -9.79 3.52
CA CYS A 145 -9.64 -9.44 2.93
C CYS A 145 -9.35 -7.96 3.17
N GLN A 146 -8.08 -7.64 3.38
CA GLN A 146 -7.65 -6.26 3.61
C GLN A 146 -8.12 -5.32 2.48
N GLN A 147 -8.87 -4.29 2.84
CA GLN A 147 -9.36 -3.27 1.91
C GLN A 147 -8.22 -2.30 1.58
N LEU A 148 -7.25 -2.80 0.82
CA LEU A 148 -6.05 -2.07 0.39
C LEU A 148 -5.82 -2.27 -1.11
N LEU A 149 -5.94 -1.20 -1.86
CA LEU A 149 -5.82 -1.16 -3.32
C LEU A 149 -4.59 -0.35 -3.73
N ALA A 150 -3.68 -0.93 -4.50
CA ALA A 150 -2.66 -0.20 -5.24
C ALA A 150 -3.34 0.56 -6.40
N ALA A 151 -3.86 1.74 -6.12
CA ALA A 151 -4.77 2.44 -7.01
C ALA A 151 -4.06 3.14 -8.18
N ARG A 152 -2.85 3.68 -7.93
CA ARG A 152 -2.16 4.50 -8.94
C ARG A 152 -0.64 4.37 -8.82
N LEU A 153 0.02 4.39 -9.98
CA LEU A 153 1.46 4.39 -10.11
C LEU A 153 1.86 5.45 -11.15
N GLU A 154 2.84 6.29 -10.80
CA GLU A 154 3.31 7.39 -11.63
C GLU A 154 4.83 7.33 -11.72
N LEU A 155 5.37 7.43 -12.93
CA LEU A 155 6.80 7.45 -13.20
C LEU A 155 7.08 8.12 -14.53
N THR A 156 8.33 8.47 -14.79
CA THR A 156 8.82 8.79 -16.14
C THR A 156 9.25 7.51 -16.82
N HIS A 157 8.77 7.27 -18.05
CA HIS A 157 9.14 6.08 -18.83
C HIS A 157 10.67 6.04 -19.05
N PRO A 158 11.36 4.97 -18.64
CA PRO A 158 12.83 4.96 -18.53
C PRO A 158 13.61 5.02 -19.88
N VAL A 159 12.90 4.94 -20.99
CA VAL A 159 13.48 5.03 -22.34
C VAL A 159 12.93 6.22 -23.09
N MET A 160 11.60 6.39 -23.07
CA MET A 160 10.92 7.44 -23.86
C MET A 160 10.94 8.80 -23.17
N GLY A 161 11.25 8.89 -21.88
CA GLY A 161 11.28 10.13 -21.10
C GLY A 161 9.92 10.78 -20.86
N GLN A 162 8.82 10.11 -21.24
CA GLN A 162 7.47 10.64 -21.11
C GLN A 162 6.86 10.27 -19.75
N PRO A 163 5.98 11.11 -19.17
CA PRO A 163 5.21 10.77 -17.99
C PRO A 163 4.33 9.55 -18.27
N LEU A 164 4.33 8.60 -17.36
CA LEU A 164 3.47 7.42 -17.41
C LEU A 164 2.66 7.35 -16.12
N VAL A 165 1.34 7.36 -16.26
CA VAL A 165 0.38 7.23 -15.17
C VAL A 165 -0.48 5.99 -15.43
N ILE A 166 -0.51 5.09 -14.46
CA ILE A 166 -1.27 3.85 -14.52
C ILE A 166 -2.21 3.84 -13.32
N SER A 167 -3.50 3.67 -13.57
CA SER A 167 -4.52 3.62 -12.52
C SER A 167 -5.30 2.31 -12.58
N SER A 168 -5.70 1.80 -11.43
CA SER A 168 -6.66 0.70 -11.31
C SER A 168 -8.06 1.19 -11.65
N ARG A 169 -8.89 0.29 -12.17
CA ARG A 169 -10.34 0.50 -12.32
C ARG A 169 -11.14 -0.07 -11.14
N GLN A 170 -10.44 -0.66 -10.17
CA GLN A 170 -11.04 -1.22 -8.97
C GLN A 170 -11.24 -0.13 -7.91
N SER A 171 -12.08 -0.43 -6.93
CA SER A 171 -12.38 0.43 -5.78
C SER A 171 -12.17 -0.32 -4.48
N VAL A 172 -12.11 0.39 -3.36
CA VAL A 172 -12.20 -0.16 -2.02
C VAL A 172 -13.61 0.08 -1.47
N SER A 173 -14.12 -0.88 -0.70
CA SER A 173 -15.40 -0.72 0.00
C SER A 173 -15.19 0.08 1.28
N ALA A 174 -15.97 1.15 1.45
CA ALA A 174 -16.06 1.92 2.68
C ALA A 174 -17.51 1.86 3.15
N GLY A 175 -17.83 0.96 4.07
CA GLY A 175 -19.21 0.78 4.50
C GLY A 175 -20.14 0.56 3.29
N ASP A 176 -21.14 1.41 3.12
CA ASP A 176 -22.15 1.30 2.05
C ASP A 176 -21.74 1.98 0.73
N GLU A 177 -20.61 2.67 0.64
CA GLU A 177 -20.18 3.36 -0.58
C GLU A 177 -18.89 2.79 -1.17
N GLN A 178 -18.85 2.63 -2.51
CA GLN A 178 -17.66 2.31 -3.28
C GLN A 178 -16.95 3.60 -3.73
N VAL A 179 -15.67 3.76 -3.38
CA VAL A 179 -14.83 4.88 -3.81
C VAL A 179 -13.84 4.41 -4.88
N HIS A 180 -13.88 5.04 -6.05
CA HIS A 180 -13.06 4.73 -7.22
C HIS A 180 -11.79 5.57 -7.31
#